data_217264df1d0ce88cd2ac075f44ca05cf
#
_entry.id   217264df1d0ce88cd2ac075f44ca05cf
#
_cell.length_a   1.000
_cell.length_b   1.000
_cell.length_c   1.000
_cell.angle_alpha   90.00
_cell.angle_beta   90.00
_cell.angle_gamma   90.00
#
_symmetry.space_group_name_H-M   'P 1'
#
loop_
_entity.id
_entity.type
_entity.pdbx_description
1 polymer ?
#
loop_
_entity_poly.entity_id
_entity_poly.type
_entity_poly.pdbx_seq_one_letter_code
_entity_poly.pdbx_strand_id
1 'polypeptide(L)'
;DVYKRQAILRSLNYEYDITELEAQWFKGLEYLKQFHLIDSEHVINNYLKEGKSVLAEGAQGTMLDIDFGSYPFVTSSNTICAGCCTGLGVSPRNIGEVYGIFKAYCTRVGSGPFPTELFDETGSKIRQIGHEYGAVTGRERRCGWIDLVALKYAIMINGVTKLIMMKSDVLDGFDTVKACVAYKVDGKETTEFPFEINEGIEPVYVEMPGWNVDMTKMQSEDEFPEEFNAYTVSYTHLTLPT
;
A
#
# COMPACT_ATOMS: atom_id res chain seq x y z
N ASP A 1 -10.05 -14.19 -27.60
CA ASP A 1 -9.36 -15.43 -27.26
C ASP A 1 -10.26 -16.53 -26.64
N VAL A 2 -11.57 -16.40 -26.82
CA VAL A 2 -12.58 -17.36 -26.32
C VAL A 2 -12.35 -18.75 -26.93
N TYR A 3 -12.00 -18.83 -28.20
CA TYR A 3 -11.77 -20.10 -28.89
C TYR A 3 -10.59 -20.90 -28.33
N LYS A 4 -9.51 -20.24 -27.90
CA LYS A 4 -8.36 -20.93 -27.28
C LYS A 4 -8.75 -21.48 -25.91
N ARG A 5 -9.48 -20.71 -25.10
CA ARG A 5 -9.96 -21.17 -23.78
C ARG A 5 -10.92 -22.35 -23.92
N GLN A 6 -11.85 -22.29 -24.87
CA GLN A 6 -12.76 -23.40 -25.15
C GLN A 6 -12.01 -24.67 -25.63
N ALA A 7 -10.97 -24.50 -26.46
CA ALA A 7 -10.14 -25.62 -26.88
C ALA A 7 -9.41 -26.29 -25.72
N ILE A 8 -8.85 -25.47 -24.81
CA ILE A 8 -8.18 -25.96 -23.59
C ILE A 8 -9.17 -26.69 -22.68
N LEU A 9 -10.34 -26.12 -22.42
CA LEU A 9 -11.35 -26.74 -21.57
C LEU A 9 -11.83 -28.08 -22.14
N ARG A 10 -12.04 -28.15 -23.47
CA ARG A 10 -12.38 -29.40 -24.16
C ARG A 10 -11.27 -30.44 -24.06
N SER A 11 -9.99 -30.02 -24.20
CA SER A 11 -8.85 -30.94 -24.08
C SER A 11 -8.67 -31.51 -22.68
N LEU A 12 -9.16 -30.79 -21.65
CA LEU A 12 -9.16 -31.22 -20.26
C LEU A 12 -10.42 -31.97 -19.85
N ASN A 13 -11.35 -32.21 -20.78
CA ASN A 13 -12.68 -32.78 -20.49
C ASN A 13 -13.41 -32.06 -19.35
N TYR A 14 -13.26 -30.75 -19.26
CA TYR A 14 -13.88 -29.92 -18.25
C TYR A 14 -15.25 -29.46 -18.71
N GLU A 15 -16.28 -29.97 -18.06
CA GLU A 15 -17.67 -29.53 -18.25
C GLU A 15 -17.97 -28.38 -17.31
N TYR A 16 -18.59 -27.33 -17.84
CA TYR A 16 -18.99 -26.18 -17.06
C TYR A 16 -20.32 -25.61 -17.59
N ASP A 17 -21.15 -25.17 -16.69
CA ASP A 17 -22.33 -24.40 -17.00
C ASP A 17 -22.15 -22.97 -16.48
N ILE A 18 -22.23 -21.99 -17.37
CA ILE A 18 -22.12 -20.56 -17.05
C ILE A 18 -23.44 -19.83 -17.26
N THR A 19 -24.53 -20.53 -17.54
CA THR A 19 -25.82 -19.94 -17.94
C THR A 19 -26.31 -18.93 -16.89
N GLU A 20 -26.24 -19.28 -15.60
CA GLU A 20 -26.65 -18.38 -14.53
C GLU A 20 -25.68 -17.20 -14.35
N LEU A 21 -24.36 -17.44 -14.39
CA LEU A 21 -23.35 -16.40 -14.29
C LEU A 21 -23.40 -15.43 -15.46
N GLU A 22 -23.66 -15.95 -16.67
CA GLU A 22 -23.82 -15.13 -17.88
C GLU A 22 -25.07 -14.24 -17.76
N ALA A 23 -26.19 -14.79 -17.30
CA ALA A 23 -27.41 -14.03 -17.07
C ALA A 23 -27.21 -12.93 -16.03
N GLN A 24 -26.51 -13.21 -14.94
CA GLN A 24 -26.16 -12.22 -13.92
C GLN A 24 -25.24 -11.13 -14.48
N TRP A 25 -24.28 -11.51 -15.31
CA TRP A 25 -23.37 -10.57 -15.94
C TRP A 25 -24.09 -9.60 -16.90
N PHE A 26 -24.97 -10.11 -17.76
CA PHE A 26 -25.79 -9.26 -18.63
C PHE A 26 -26.73 -8.36 -17.85
N LYS A 27 -27.32 -8.84 -16.75
CA LYS A 27 -28.10 -7.99 -15.83
C LYS A 27 -27.26 -6.88 -15.23
N GLY A 28 -25.98 -7.16 -14.88
CA GLY A 28 -25.02 -6.15 -14.43
C GLY A 28 -24.75 -5.10 -15.51
N LEU A 29 -24.57 -5.50 -16.77
CA LEU A 29 -24.39 -4.56 -17.89
C LEU A 29 -25.62 -3.66 -18.10
N GLU A 30 -26.83 -4.18 -18.00
CA GLU A 30 -28.05 -3.37 -18.07
C GLU A 30 -28.10 -2.36 -16.91
N TYR A 31 -27.67 -2.75 -15.71
CA TYR A 31 -27.58 -1.85 -14.58
C TYR A 31 -26.55 -0.72 -14.83
N LEU A 32 -25.39 -1.01 -15.45
CA LEU A 32 -24.39 -0.01 -15.79
C LEU A 32 -24.91 1.06 -16.77
N LYS A 33 -25.88 0.76 -17.63
CA LYS A 33 -26.48 1.74 -18.55
C LYS A 33 -27.23 2.87 -17.84
N GLN A 34 -27.52 2.72 -16.55
CA GLN A 34 -28.15 3.77 -15.74
C GLN A 34 -27.17 4.88 -15.33
N PHE A 35 -25.86 4.63 -15.42
CA PHE A 35 -24.84 5.60 -15.05
C PHE A 35 -24.42 6.43 -16.26
N HIS A 36 -24.09 7.69 -16.00
CA HIS A 36 -23.55 8.56 -17.00
C HIS A 36 -22.06 8.24 -17.22
N LEU A 37 -21.74 7.65 -18.38
CA LEU A 37 -20.36 7.41 -18.79
C LEU A 37 -19.75 8.71 -19.33
N ILE A 38 -18.54 9.03 -18.95
CA ILE A 38 -17.86 10.27 -19.29
C ILE A 38 -16.51 10.01 -19.93
N ASP A 39 -16.05 10.99 -20.73
CA ASP A 39 -14.65 11.12 -21.11
C ASP A 39 -13.92 11.84 -19.98
N SER A 40 -13.23 11.07 -19.12
CA SER A 40 -12.69 11.55 -17.85
C SER A 40 -11.73 12.74 -18.03
N GLU A 41 -10.88 12.70 -19.06
CA GLU A 41 -9.93 13.77 -19.38
C GLU A 41 -10.61 15.11 -19.64
N HIS A 42 -11.76 15.12 -20.29
CA HIS A 42 -12.51 16.35 -20.51
C HIS A 42 -13.26 16.83 -19.29
N VAL A 43 -13.98 15.92 -18.62
CA VAL A 43 -14.84 16.27 -17.48
C VAL A 43 -14.00 16.74 -16.29
N ILE A 44 -12.92 16.02 -15.95
CA ILE A 44 -12.07 16.34 -14.79
C ILE A 44 -11.32 17.66 -15.04
N ASN A 45 -10.74 17.85 -16.23
CA ASN A 45 -10.06 19.10 -16.53
C ASN A 45 -11.01 20.31 -16.54
N ASN A 46 -12.29 20.12 -16.92
CA ASN A 46 -13.29 21.18 -16.80
C ASN A 46 -13.61 21.49 -15.34
N TYR A 47 -13.76 20.48 -14.48
CA TYR A 47 -13.94 20.69 -13.03
C TYR A 47 -12.79 21.50 -12.43
N LEU A 48 -11.55 21.15 -12.78
CA LEU A 48 -10.37 21.89 -12.32
C LEU A 48 -10.36 23.35 -12.82
N LYS A 49 -10.75 23.60 -14.06
CA LYS A 49 -10.90 24.98 -14.61
C LYS A 49 -11.99 25.78 -13.90
N GLU A 50 -13.05 25.12 -13.46
CA GLU A 50 -14.14 25.71 -12.69
C GLU A 50 -13.76 25.90 -11.20
N GLY A 51 -12.55 25.56 -10.79
CA GLY A 51 -12.07 25.67 -9.42
C GLY A 51 -12.62 24.60 -8.46
N LYS A 52 -13.17 23.51 -8.99
CA LYS A 52 -13.63 22.38 -8.19
C LYS A 52 -12.46 21.54 -7.69
N SER A 53 -12.58 20.99 -6.49
CA SER A 53 -11.64 20.01 -5.95
C SER A 53 -11.98 18.61 -6.47
N VAL A 54 -10.94 17.85 -6.83
CA VAL A 54 -11.04 16.47 -7.25
C VAL A 54 -10.15 15.63 -6.35
N LEU A 55 -10.71 14.60 -5.74
CA LEU A 55 -9.97 13.60 -4.98
C LEU A 55 -9.71 12.39 -5.89
N ALA A 56 -8.42 12.09 -6.12
CA ALA A 56 -8.00 10.90 -6.84
C ALA A 56 -7.51 9.86 -5.84
N GLU A 57 -8.15 8.71 -5.82
CA GLU A 57 -7.76 7.57 -5.00
C GLU A 57 -7.03 6.54 -5.86
N GLY A 58 -5.78 6.22 -5.48
CA GLY A 58 -5.00 5.15 -6.09
C GLY A 58 -5.35 3.79 -5.49
N ALA A 59 -4.75 2.75 -6.07
CA ALA A 59 -4.84 1.38 -5.59
C ALA A 59 -3.45 0.78 -5.38
N GLN A 60 -3.37 -0.32 -4.63
CA GLN A 60 -2.15 -1.04 -4.26
C GLN A 60 -1.20 -0.17 -3.41
N GLY A 61 0.05 0.03 -3.84
CA GLY A 61 1.04 0.83 -3.12
C GLY A 61 2.32 1.01 -3.93
N THR A 62 3.17 1.95 -3.50
CA THR A 62 4.38 2.38 -4.22
C THR A 62 5.30 1.22 -4.59
N MET A 63 5.51 0.26 -3.67
CA MET A 63 6.39 -0.89 -3.92
C MET A 63 5.83 -1.89 -4.94
N LEU A 64 4.59 -1.73 -5.39
CA LEU A 64 3.95 -2.52 -6.44
C LEU A 64 3.86 -1.79 -7.77
N ASP A 65 4.37 -0.55 -7.87
CA ASP A 65 4.42 0.20 -9.12
C ASP A 65 5.26 -0.53 -10.17
N ILE A 66 4.77 -0.53 -11.42
CA ILE A 66 5.41 -1.29 -12.50
C ILE A 66 6.81 -0.80 -12.83
N ASP A 67 7.07 0.51 -12.67
CA ASP A 67 8.34 1.14 -13.01
C ASP A 67 9.26 1.33 -11.80
N PHE A 68 8.69 1.70 -10.65
CA PHE A 68 9.42 2.09 -9.44
C PHE A 68 9.26 1.14 -8.27
N GLY A 69 8.48 0.08 -8.42
CA GLY A 69 8.27 -0.94 -7.40
C GLY A 69 9.37 -2.01 -7.37
N SER A 70 9.14 -3.02 -6.57
CA SER A 70 10.06 -4.16 -6.37
C SER A 70 9.96 -5.18 -7.53
N TYR A 71 10.33 -4.76 -8.74
CA TYR A 71 10.31 -5.62 -9.93
C TYR A 71 11.11 -6.93 -9.73
N PRO A 72 10.64 -8.10 -10.21
CA PRO A 72 9.43 -8.33 -11.02
C PRO A 72 8.12 -8.54 -10.20
N PHE A 73 8.14 -8.34 -8.89
CA PHE A 73 7.01 -8.57 -7.99
C PHE A 73 6.15 -7.32 -7.85
N VAL A 74 5.62 -6.86 -8.98
CA VAL A 74 4.84 -5.62 -9.12
C VAL A 74 3.46 -5.91 -9.73
N THR A 75 2.59 -4.91 -9.76
CA THR A 75 1.34 -4.96 -10.53
C THR A 75 1.56 -4.41 -11.94
N SER A 76 0.63 -4.64 -12.84
CA SER A 76 0.70 -4.19 -14.24
C SER A 76 0.23 -2.75 -14.45
N SER A 77 0.32 -1.90 -13.43
CA SER A 77 -0.12 -0.51 -13.46
C SER A 77 0.81 0.41 -12.67
N ASN A 78 0.76 1.72 -12.98
CA ASN A 78 1.42 2.72 -12.17
C ASN A 78 0.58 3.00 -10.92
N THR A 79 1.12 2.65 -9.76
CA THR A 79 0.47 2.82 -8.46
C THR A 79 0.95 4.06 -7.71
N ILE A 80 1.98 4.73 -8.21
CA ILE A 80 2.47 6.00 -7.69
C ILE A 80 1.56 7.17 -8.10
N CYS A 81 1.74 8.34 -7.48
CA CYS A 81 0.93 9.53 -7.74
C CYS A 81 0.86 9.91 -9.23
N ALA A 82 1.94 9.71 -10.00
CA ALA A 82 1.96 9.95 -11.44
C ALA A 82 0.92 9.10 -12.19
N GLY A 83 0.49 7.96 -11.64
CA GLY A 83 -0.55 7.11 -12.22
C GLY A 83 -1.92 7.80 -12.32
N CYS A 84 -2.22 8.77 -11.46
CA CYS A 84 -3.45 9.54 -11.58
C CYS A 84 -3.42 10.47 -12.81
N CYS A 85 -2.26 10.99 -13.19
CA CYS A 85 -2.11 11.82 -14.38
C CYS A 85 -2.44 11.05 -15.65
N THR A 86 -1.88 9.83 -15.77
CA THR A 86 -2.13 8.96 -16.93
C THR A 86 -3.51 8.31 -16.91
N GLY A 87 -4.01 7.97 -15.73
CA GLY A 87 -5.32 7.31 -15.55
C GLY A 87 -6.51 8.25 -15.75
N LEU A 88 -6.37 9.52 -15.39
CA LEU A 88 -7.44 10.51 -15.47
C LEU A 88 -7.26 11.52 -16.61
N GLY A 89 -6.13 11.51 -17.31
CA GLY A 89 -5.82 12.49 -18.34
C GLY A 89 -5.60 13.90 -17.77
N VAL A 90 -4.93 14.02 -16.63
CA VAL A 90 -4.72 15.29 -15.92
C VAL A 90 -3.25 15.69 -15.98
N SER A 91 -2.97 16.98 -16.19
CA SER A 91 -1.61 17.50 -16.18
C SER A 91 -0.96 17.36 -14.80
N PRO A 92 0.34 16.98 -14.70
CA PRO A 92 1.06 16.97 -13.43
C PRO A 92 1.03 18.31 -12.68
N ARG A 93 0.87 19.43 -13.39
CA ARG A 93 0.74 20.77 -12.79
C ARG A 93 -0.55 20.97 -12.00
N ASN A 94 -1.52 20.11 -12.18
CA ASN A 94 -2.81 20.16 -11.48
C ASN A 94 -2.83 19.27 -10.23
N ILE A 95 -1.74 18.56 -9.95
CA ILE A 95 -1.60 17.81 -8.71
C ILE A 95 -1.31 18.80 -7.59
N GLY A 96 -2.18 18.81 -6.60
CA GLY A 96 -2.03 19.60 -5.37
C GLY A 96 -1.45 18.79 -4.23
N GLU A 97 -2.22 18.64 -3.14
CA GLU A 97 -1.82 17.85 -1.99
C GLU A 97 -1.78 16.36 -2.31
N VAL A 98 -0.72 15.69 -1.86
CA VAL A 98 -0.54 14.24 -1.99
C VAL A 98 -0.53 13.61 -0.60
N TYR A 99 -1.57 12.84 -0.31
CA TYR A 99 -1.72 12.14 0.96
C TYR A 99 -1.11 10.74 0.86
N GLY A 100 -0.03 10.50 1.58
CA GLY A 100 0.59 9.19 1.74
C GLY A 100 -0.05 8.42 2.88
N ILE A 101 -0.78 7.35 2.57
CA ILE A 101 -1.39 6.48 3.58
C ILE A 101 -0.44 5.31 3.84
N PHE A 102 -0.09 5.08 5.10
CA PHE A 102 0.78 3.98 5.50
C PHE A 102 0.32 3.38 6.83
N LYS A 103 0.73 2.17 7.13
CA LYS A 103 0.46 1.53 8.42
C LYS A 103 1.63 1.73 9.37
N ALA A 104 1.38 1.66 10.66
CA ALA A 104 2.43 1.66 11.69
C ALA A 104 3.38 0.42 11.60
N TYR A 105 3.11 -0.52 10.72
CA TYR A 105 3.90 -1.69 10.40
C TYR A 105 3.80 -2.02 8.91
N CYS A 106 4.64 -2.90 8.39
CA CYS A 106 4.60 -3.27 6.98
C CYS A 106 3.83 -4.57 6.74
N THR A 107 3.17 -4.64 5.57
CA THR A 107 2.54 -5.88 5.10
C THR A 107 2.82 -6.10 3.62
N ARG A 108 2.93 -7.37 3.22
CA ARG A 108 3.04 -7.77 1.83
C ARG A 108 2.16 -8.96 1.51
N VAL A 109 1.55 -8.95 0.33
CA VAL A 109 0.82 -10.08 -0.23
C VAL A 109 1.66 -10.69 -1.34
N GLY A 110 1.78 -12.02 -1.33
CA GLY A 110 2.50 -12.75 -2.37
C GLY A 110 4.02 -12.71 -2.21
N SER A 111 4.70 -13.13 -3.27
CA SER A 111 6.16 -13.24 -3.32
C SER A 111 6.83 -11.87 -3.47
N GLY A 112 8.15 -11.85 -3.36
CA GLY A 112 8.98 -10.68 -3.53
C GLY A 112 9.65 -10.23 -2.24
N PRO A 113 10.60 -9.30 -2.35
CA PRO A 113 11.43 -8.87 -1.24
C PRO A 113 10.60 -8.15 -0.16
N PHE A 114 10.99 -8.41 1.08
CA PHE A 114 10.40 -7.78 2.26
C PHE A 114 11.45 -7.75 3.37
N PRO A 115 12.37 -6.78 3.36
CA PRO A 115 13.53 -6.77 4.27
C PRO A 115 13.17 -6.81 5.75
N THR A 116 12.04 -6.23 6.14
CA THR A 116 11.60 -6.16 7.54
C THR A 116 10.61 -7.26 7.92
N GLU A 117 10.44 -8.31 7.09
CA GLU A 117 9.54 -9.40 7.38
C GLU A 117 9.89 -10.15 8.66
N LEU A 118 8.87 -10.51 9.42
CA LEU A 118 8.98 -11.25 10.67
C LEU A 118 8.44 -12.67 10.51
N PHE A 119 9.28 -13.64 10.81
CA PHE A 119 8.95 -15.07 10.73
C PHE A 119 8.66 -15.70 12.10
N ASP A 120 8.63 -14.88 13.15
CA ASP A 120 8.47 -15.24 14.54
C ASP A 120 7.03 -15.02 15.06
N GLU A 121 6.87 -15.17 16.37
CA GLU A 121 5.60 -14.93 17.05
C GLU A 121 5.14 -13.46 16.93
N THR A 122 6.07 -12.53 16.84
CA THR A 122 5.78 -11.10 16.66
C THR A 122 5.04 -10.85 15.35
N GLY A 123 5.55 -11.40 14.25
CA GLY A 123 4.89 -11.30 12.95
C GLY A 123 3.50 -11.95 12.95
N SER A 124 3.37 -13.09 13.63
CA SER A 124 2.08 -13.77 13.80
C SER A 124 1.09 -12.95 14.62
N LYS A 125 1.56 -12.34 15.72
CA LYS A 125 0.75 -11.44 16.58
C LYS A 125 0.25 -10.22 15.81
N ILE A 126 1.12 -9.54 15.05
CA ILE A 126 0.75 -8.40 14.18
C ILE A 126 -0.34 -8.84 13.18
N ARG A 127 -0.17 -10.00 12.53
CA ARG A 127 -1.13 -10.52 11.55
C ARG A 127 -2.50 -10.78 12.18
N GLN A 128 -2.53 -11.40 13.36
CA GLN A 128 -3.78 -11.73 14.04
C GLN A 128 -4.53 -10.50 14.51
N ILE A 129 -3.86 -9.59 15.24
CA ILE A 129 -4.46 -8.36 15.75
C ILE A 129 -4.88 -7.44 14.59
N GLY A 130 -4.02 -7.31 13.59
CA GLY A 130 -4.25 -6.47 12.42
C GLY A 130 -5.26 -7.06 11.42
N HIS A 131 -5.74 -8.31 11.62
CA HIS A 131 -6.59 -9.01 10.66
C HIS A 131 -5.99 -9.01 9.24
N GLU A 132 -4.67 -9.26 9.14
CA GLU A 132 -3.93 -9.18 7.89
C GLU A 132 -4.11 -10.45 7.04
N TYR A 133 -5.29 -10.53 6.43
CA TYR A 133 -5.71 -11.60 5.52
C TYR A 133 -6.28 -11.01 4.24
N GLY A 134 -6.16 -11.73 3.13
CA GLY A 134 -6.75 -11.32 1.86
C GLY A 134 -8.28 -11.36 1.92
N ALA A 135 -8.93 -10.27 1.53
CA ALA A 135 -10.39 -10.15 1.63
C ALA A 135 -11.16 -11.23 0.82
N VAL A 136 -10.61 -11.66 -0.31
CA VAL A 136 -11.26 -12.64 -1.20
C VAL A 136 -10.81 -14.07 -0.92
N THR A 137 -9.50 -14.26 -0.74
CA THR A 137 -8.91 -15.60 -0.64
C THR A 137 -8.64 -16.05 0.79
N GLY A 138 -8.76 -15.15 1.78
CA GLY A 138 -8.36 -15.42 3.15
C GLY A 138 -6.85 -15.66 3.34
N ARG A 139 -6.03 -15.48 2.29
CA ARG A 139 -4.60 -15.75 2.34
C ARG A 139 -3.92 -14.83 3.35
N GLU A 140 -3.07 -15.40 4.20
CA GLU A 140 -2.27 -14.66 5.15
C GLU A 140 -1.35 -13.66 4.45
N ARG A 141 -1.30 -12.44 4.98
CA ARG A 141 -0.32 -11.44 4.58
C ARG A 141 0.96 -11.64 5.39
N ARG A 142 2.07 -11.43 4.74
CA ARG A 142 3.38 -11.32 5.37
C ARG A 142 3.40 -10.02 6.17
N CYS A 143 3.91 -10.04 7.40
CA CYS A 143 3.95 -8.88 8.28
C CYS A 143 5.37 -8.60 8.75
N GLY A 144 5.69 -7.34 8.99
CA GLY A 144 7.01 -6.93 9.44
C GLY A 144 6.99 -5.56 10.12
N TRP A 145 8.08 -5.21 10.77
CA TRP A 145 8.25 -3.88 11.34
C TRP A 145 8.20 -2.80 10.26
N ILE A 146 7.91 -1.57 10.66
CA ILE A 146 7.92 -0.45 9.71
C ILE A 146 9.29 -0.30 9.06
N ASP A 147 9.27 -0.02 7.76
CA ASP A 147 10.44 0.22 6.92
C ASP A 147 10.50 1.69 6.54
N LEU A 148 11.32 2.46 7.26
CA LEU A 148 11.45 3.89 7.02
C LEU A 148 12.29 4.20 5.77
N VAL A 149 13.16 3.29 5.34
CA VAL A 149 13.89 3.43 4.07
C VAL A 149 12.93 3.36 2.90
N ALA A 150 12.06 2.34 2.90
CA ALA A 150 11.01 2.20 1.90
C ALA A 150 9.97 3.33 1.97
N LEU A 151 9.59 3.77 3.18
CA LEU A 151 8.65 4.88 3.37
C LEU A 151 9.23 6.19 2.82
N LYS A 152 10.49 6.51 3.13
CA LYS A 152 11.19 7.69 2.61
C LYS A 152 11.26 7.68 1.08
N TYR A 153 11.57 6.54 0.50
CA TYR A 153 11.55 6.36 -0.95
C TYR A 153 10.15 6.59 -1.52
N ALA A 154 9.12 6.01 -0.90
CA ALA A 154 7.73 6.20 -1.33
C ALA A 154 7.31 7.68 -1.27
N ILE A 155 7.67 8.41 -0.21
CA ILE A 155 7.42 9.85 -0.07
C ILE A 155 8.07 10.63 -1.21
N MET A 156 9.33 10.34 -1.50
CA MET A 156 10.10 11.01 -2.56
C MET A 156 9.48 10.79 -3.94
N ILE A 157 9.18 9.54 -4.29
CA ILE A 157 8.65 9.19 -5.63
C ILE A 157 7.26 9.76 -5.87
N ASN A 158 6.42 9.82 -4.82
CA ASN A 158 5.06 10.33 -4.93
C ASN A 158 4.95 11.83 -4.71
N GLY A 159 5.97 12.50 -4.18
CA GLY A 159 5.88 13.89 -3.76
C GLY A 159 4.87 14.07 -2.62
N VAL A 160 4.85 13.17 -1.65
CA VAL A 160 3.90 13.20 -0.52
C VAL A 160 4.07 14.48 0.28
N THR A 161 2.95 15.19 0.48
CA THR A 161 2.90 16.42 1.26
C THR A 161 2.36 16.20 2.67
N LYS A 162 1.55 15.17 2.85
CA LYS A 162 0.95 14.80 4.14
C LYS A 162 0.93 13.29 4.31
N LEU A 163 1.28 12.83 5.52
CA LEU A 163 1.26 11.42 5.90
C LEU A 163 0.08 11.12 6.81
N ILE A 164 -0.57 9.99 6.58
CA ILE A 164 -1.63 9.46 7.42
C ILE A 164 -1.23 8.07 7.88
N MET A 165 -0.91 7.95 9.19
CA MET A 165 -0.62 6.66 9.80
C MET A 165 -1.91 5.94 10.13
N MET A 166 -1.97 4.68 9.74
CA MET A 166 -3.10 3.79 10.01
C MET A 166 -2.68 2.63 10.89
N LYS A 167 -3.64 2.07 11.64
CA LYS A 167 -3.47 0.80 12.37
C LYS A 167 -2.36 0.81 13.42
N SER A 168 -2.12 1.95 14.05
CA SER A 168 -1.20 2.03 15.20
C SER A 168 -1.69 1.23 16.41
N ASP A 169 -2.99 1.09 16.56
CA ASP A 169 -3.67 0.25 17.55
C ASP A 169 -3.26 -1.23 17.50
N VAL A 170 -2.82 -1.71 16.35
CA VAL A 170 -2.33 -3.09 16.21
C VAL A 170 -1.05 -3.33 17.01
N LEU A 171 -0.30 -2.28 17.30
CA LEU A 171 0.92 -2.34 18.08
C LEU A 171 0.68 -2.10 19.58
N ASP A 172 -0.56 -1.88 20.00
CA ASP A 172 -0.93 -1.83 21.41
C ASP A 172 -0.52 -3.15 22.12
N GLY A 173 0.05 -3.04 23.29
CA GLY A 173 0.48 -4.20 24.04
C GLY A 173 1.73 -4.92 23.51
N PHE A 174 2.58 -4.22 22.74
CA PHE A 174 3.96 -4.63 22.50
C PHE A 174 4.88 -3.87 23.45
N ASP A 175 5.77 -4.58 24.15
CA ASP A 175 6.73 -3.97 25.08
C ASP A 175 7.79 -3.15 24.33
N THR A 176 8.13 -3.59 23.13
CA THR A 176 9.12 -2.96 22.24
C THR A 176 8.60 -2.95 20.83
N VAL A 177 8.74 -1.82 20.15
CA VAL A 177 8.49 -1.66 18.71
C VAL A 177 9.79 -1.31 18.01
N LYS A 178 9.92 -1.72 16.74
CA LYS A 178 11.14 -1.47 15.96
C LYS A 178 10.81 -0.74 14.67
N ALA A 179 11.74 0.12 14.25
CA ALA A 179 11.70 0.78 12.96
C ALA A 179 13.01 0.53 12.21
N CYS A 180 12.91 0.10 10.96
CA CYS A 180 14.08 -0.04 10.09
C CYS A 180 14.48 1.35 9.57
N VAL A 181 15.68 1.81 9.93
CA VAL A 181 16.19 3.14 9.60
C VAL A 181 17.25 3.13 8.51
N ALA A 182 17.85 1.98 8.24
CA ALA A 182 18.86 1.78 7.21
C ALA A 182 18.87 0.31 6.77
N TYR A 183 19.54 0.03 5.64
CA TYR A 183 19.86 -1.31 5.20
C TYR A 183 21.36 -1.54 5.19
N LYS A 184 21.82 -2.76 5.43
CA LYS A 184 23.15 -3.22 5.07
C LYS A 184 23.07 -3.96 3.74
N VAL A 185 23.77 -3.44 2.75
CA VAL A 185 23.90 -4.02 1.40
C VAL A 185 25.39 -4.30 1.19
N ASP A 186 25.76 -5.55 0.98
CA ASP A 186 27.15 -5.98 0.85
C ASP A 186 28.06 -5.48 1.99
N GLY A 187 27.52 -5.50 3.22
CA GLY A 187 28.22 -5.06 4.42
C GLY A 187 28.34 -3.55 4.60
N LYS A 188 27.77 -2.73 3.70
CA LYS A 188 27.75 -1.27 3.81
C LYS A 188 26.36 -0.80 4.20
N GLU A 189 26.29 0.09 5.15
CA GLU A 189 25.03 0.72 5.57
C GLU A 189 24.63 1.82 4.60
N THR A 190 23.33 1.82 4.24
CA THR A 190 22.70 2.84 3.38
C THR A 190 21.33 3.19 3.89
N THR A 191 20.95 4.45 3.74
CA THR A 191 19.59 4.96 3.97
C THR A 191 18.83 5.18 2.66
N GLU A 192 19.45 4.86 1.53
CA GLU A 192 18.82 4.92 0.21
C GLU A 192 18.20 3.57 -0.13
N PHE A 193 17.00 3.60 -0.69
CA PHE A 193 16.33 2.41 -1.16
C PHE A 193 17.06 1.87 -2.39
N PRO A 194 17.60 0.64 -2.35
CA PRO A 194 18.40 0.11 -3.45
C PRO A 194 17.53 -0.26 -4.65
N PHE A 195 18.11 -0.19 -5.84
CA PHE A 195 17.43 -0.59 -7.08
C PHE A 195 17.08 -2.08 -7.08
N GLU A 196 18.01 -2.93 -6.66
CA GLU A 196 17.77 -4.36 -6.48
C GLU A 196 17.59 -4.67 -5.00
N ILE A 197 16.43 -5.22 -4.66
CA ILE A 197 16.17 -5.73 -3.32
C ILE A 197 16.25 -7.25 -3.40
N ASN A 198 17.27 -7.82 -2.80
CA ASN A 198 17.54 -9.26 -2.76
C ASN A 198 17.61 -9.77 -1.32
N GLU A 199 17.79 -11.07 -1.17
CA GLU A 199 17.87 -11.74 0.14
C GLU A 199 19.10 -11.36 0.98
N GLY A 200 20.09 -10.67 0.38
CA GLY A 200 21.29 -10.18 1.08
C GLY A 200 21.13 -8.82 1.75
N ILE A 201 19.94 -8.22 1.71
CA ILE A 201 19.66 -6.95 2.40
C ILE A 201 19.29 -7.22 3.85
N GLU A 202 20.09 -6.68 4.77
CA GLU A 202 19.82 -6.77 6.20
C GLU A 202 19.25 -5.45 6.72
N PRO A 203 18.07 -5.45 7.38
CA PRO A 203 17.51 -4.24 7.98
C PRO A 203 18.29 -3.85 9.25
N VAL A 204 18.54 -2.56 9.40
CA VAL A 204 19.12 -1.95 10.61
C VAL A 204 17.97 -1.31 11.38
N TYR A 205 17.75 -1.79 12.61
CA TYR A 205 16.64 -1.34 13.44
C TYR A 205 17.05 -0.38 14.54
N VAL A 206 16.17 0.58 14.81
CA VAL A 206 16.10 1.29 16.09
C VAL A 206 14.95 0.66 16.88
N GLU A 207 15.22 0.36 18.15
CA GLU A 207 14.23 -0.16 19.09
C GLU A 207 13.70 1.00 19.95
N MET A 208 12.40 1.02 20.16
CA MET A 208 11.70 2.02 20.97
C MET A 208 10.76 1.32 21.95
N PRO A 209 10.51 1.89 23.13
CA PRO A 209 9.47 1.40 24.02
C PRO A 209 8.13 1.35 23.29
N GLY A 210 7.38 0.29 23.50
CA GLY A 210 6.01 0.19 23.04
C GLY A 210 5.04 0.86 24.01
N TRP A 211 3.80 1.01 23.58
CA TRP A 211 2.73 1.58 24.39
C TRP A 211 1.72 0.49 24.78
N ASN A 212 1.54 0.30 26.09
CA ASN A 212 0.64 -0.72 26.61
C ASN A 212 -0.73 -0.13 26.97
N VAL A 213 -1.35 0.58 26.02
CA VAL A 213 -2.65 1.22 26.19
C VAL A 213 -3.53 0.98 24.97
N ASP A 214 -4.83 0.88 25.21
CA ASP A 214 -5.82 0.74 24.13
C ASP A 214 -6.07 2.11 23.49
N MET A 215 -5.41 2.36 22.38
CA MET A 215 -5.51 3.65 21.67
C MET A 215 -6.87 3.86 21.00
N THR A 216 -7.66 2.83 20.79
CA THR A 216 -8.98 2.94 20.14
C THR A 216 -10.00 3.75 20.94
N LYS A 217 -9.73 3.97 22.22
CA LYS A 217 -10.60 4.74 23.14
C LYS A 217 -10.25 6.21 23.23
N MET A 218 -9.12 6.63 22.71
CA MET A 218 -8.66 8.01 22.78
C MET A 218 -9.48 8.91 21.86
N GLN A 219 -9.77 10.12 22.33
CA GLN A 219 -10.62 11.08 21.63
C GLN A 219 -9.82 12.27 21.07
N SER A 220 -8.60 12.48 21.56
CA SER A 220 -7.72 13.56 21.12
C SER A 220 -6.25 13.13 21.14
N GLU A 221 -5.41 13.85 20.41
CA GLU A 221 -3.96 13.64 20.38
C GLU A 221 -3.28 13.89 21.73
N ASP A 222 -3.90 14.72 22.60
CA ASP A 222 -3.39 15.00 23.95
C ASP A 222 -3.43 13.77 24.87
N GLU A 223 -4.21 12.76 24.51
CA GLU A 223 -4.32 11.50 25.26
C GLU A 223 -3.27 10.47 24.82
N PHE A 224 -2.51 10.74 23.75
CA PHE A 224 -1.54 9.80 23.25
C PHE A 224 -0.38 9.59 24.22
N PRO A 225 0.05 8.34 24.47
CA PRO A 225 1.18 8.05 25.34
C PRO A 225 2.48 8.63 24.78
N GLU A 226 3.41 8.96 25.68
CA GLU A 226 4.71 9.54 25.33
C GLU A 226 5.49 8.62 24.37
N GLU A 227 5.40 7.30 24.57
CA GLU A 227 6.03 6.29 23.74
C GLU A 227 5.50 6.32 22.30
N PHE A 228 4.18 6.46 22.12
CA PHE A 228 3.57 6.61 20.80
C PHE A 228 3.96 7.93 20.14
N ASN A 229 3.97 9.03 20.91
CA ASN A 229 4.44 10.32 20.42
C ASN A 229 5.91 10.26 19.99
N ALA A 230 6.78 9.62 20.78
CA ALA A 230 8.18 9.41 20.41
C ALA A 230 8.31 8.58 19.12
N TYR A 231 7.49 7.54 18.98
CA TYR A 231 7.42 6.72 17.77
C TYR A 231 7.02 7.56 16.55
N THR A 232 5.97 8.36 16.63
CA THR A 232 5.51 9.20 15.52
C THR A 232 6.50 10.32 15.17
N VAL A 233 7.09 10.97 16.16
CA VAL A 233 8.09 12.05 15.97
C VAL A 233 9.34 11.50 15.29
N SER A 234 9.75 10.26 15.59
CA SER A 234 10.94 9.65 14.95
C SER A 234 10.82 9.56 13.43
N TYR A 235 9.58 9.49 12.88
CA TYR A 235 9.34 9.45 11.43
C TYR A 235 9.32 10.83 10.79
N THR A 236 8.78 11.83 11.47
CA THR A 236 8.65 13.19 10.90
C THR A 236 9.99 13.79 10.58
N HIS A 237 11.00 13.55 11.40
CA HIS A 237 12.36 14.03 11.15
C HIS A 237 13.12 13.27 10.04
N LEU A 238 12.72 12.03 9.76
CA LEU A 238 13.39 11.20 8.76
C LEU A 238 12.76 11.32 7.37
N THR A 239 11.51 11.76 7.25
CA THR A 239 10.72 11.54 6.05
C THR A 239 10.19 12.79 5.36
N LEU A 240 10.04 13.92 6.03
CA LEU A 240 9.53 15.14 5.41
C LEU A 240 10.63 16.19 5.32
N PRO A 241 10.82 16.85 4.14
CA PRO A 241 11.64 18.04 4.08
C PRO A 241 10.95 19.11 4.93
N THR A 242 11.69 19.65 5.90
CA THR A 242 11.31 20.81 6.71
C THR A 242 11.18 22.05 5.83
#